data_8b491a57109f74e9f13d6c2ba824a831
#
_entry.id   8b491a57109f74e9f13d6c2ba824a831
#
_cell.length_a   1.000
_cell.length_b   1.000
_cell.length_c   1.000
_cell.angle_alpha   90.00
_cell.angle_beta   90.00
_cell.angle_gamma   90.00
#
_symmetry.space_group_name_H-M   'P 1'
#
loop_
_entity.id
_entity.type
_entity.pdbx_description
1 polymer ?
#
loop_
_entity_poly.entity_id
_entity_poly.type
_entity_poly.pdbx_seq_one_letter_code
_entity_poly.pdbx_strand_id
1 'polypeptide(L)'
;MNIIICGAGRVGYTIAKLLSEQNHSITVIDQSSEDIQKINDSLDVRAIVGKATYPSVLEKANAAEADMIIAVTKNDEINMLICQIAFSIFNVQKKIARIRSKDYLNPKFSKVYNKENLPIDVIISPEIEIAKSILRKLEAPGALDNVNFAHNKIRLLEILVNENCPLINIPLNEITKKFPKLEANILGVIRKEKFIILKKNDVMKKDDKTYVIINSDQMQQTLLAFGHEEKISTKILIIGGGNIGFNLAKNIEQSFESARIKIIEKDKSRAEFIANELNNSIVINGNGLDEDVLSEANLEEIETVLALTNDDEDNLMVSVLVEKFSKEKRTMALINKPNYSLLQSSLKIDDLIEPRMNTVSSILKHVHKGTIETAYTILNGEYEVIEAEIIETSELINKELNNSNLPDGIRIGAILRGEDIIIPRSNFIFKKEDIVVFLAKRDQLPVVENMFRISSF
;
A
#
# COMPACT_ATOMS: atom_id res chain seq x y z
N MET A 1 19.69 -6.14 -8.93
CA MET A 1 19.91 -6.60 -7.53
C MET A 1 19.81 -8.11 -7.47
N ASN A 2 20.59 -8.72 -6.60
CA ASN A 2 20.50 -10.14 -6.27
C ASN A 2 19.62 -10.30 -5.04
N ILE A 3 18.46 -10.91 -5.18
CA ILE A 3 17.46 -11.00 -4.11
C ILE A 3 17.16 -12.47 -3.80
N ILE A 4 17.22 -12.84 -2.53
CA ILE A 4 16.83 -14.16 -2.06
C ILE A 4 15.47 -14.07 -1.38
N ILE A 5 14.51 -14.89 -1.82
CA ILE A 5 13.18 -15.00 -1.24
C ILE A 5 13.07 -16.35 -0.53
N CYS A 6 12.84 -16.33 0.77
CA CYS A 6 12.67 -17.52 1.60
C CYS A 6 11.18 -17.73 1.90
N GLY A 7 10.61 -18.75 1.25
CA GLY A 7 9.18 -19.07 1.25
C GLY A 7 8.58 -18.95 -0.14
N ALA A 8 8.15 -20.07 -0.73
CA ALA A 8 7.52 -20.15 -2.06
C ALA A 8 6.00 -20.17 -2.02
N GLY A 9 5.39 -19.87 -0.87
CA GLY A 9 3.94 -19.75 -0.74
C GLY A 9 3.38 -18.57 -1.55
N ARG A 10 2.07 -18.31 -1.44
CA ARG A 10 1.36 -17.31 -2.25
C ARG A 10 2.03 -15.93 -2.29
N VAL A 11 2.54 -15.45 -1.15
CA VAL A 11 3.23 -14.14 -1.05
C VAL A 11 4.58 -14.19 -1.75
N GLY A 12 5.43 -15.18 -1.42
CA GLY A 12 6.77 -15.32 -2.00
C GLY A 12 6.73 -15.54 -3.51
N TYR A 13 5.80 -16.37 -4.01
CA TYR A 13 5.55 -16.54 -5.44
C TYR A 13 5.22 -15.20 -6.14
N THR A 14 4.31 -14.41 -5.55
CA THR A 14 3.90 -13.13 -6.14
C THR A 14 5.06 -12.11 -6.14
N ILE A 15 5.85 -12.07 -5.07
CA ILE A 15 7.05 -11.21 -5.00
C ILE A 15 8.05 -11.65 -6.06
N ALA A 16 8.35 -12.97 -6.15
CA ALA A 16 9.28 -13.51 -7.14
C ALA A 16 8.86 -13.16 -8.57
N LYS A 17 7.56 -13.32 -8.89
CA LYS A 17 7.00 -12.94 -10.19
C LYS A 17 7.21 -11.48 -10.51
N LEU A 18 6.79 -10.57 -9.62
CA LEU A 18 6.88 -9.13 -9.86
C LEU A 18 8.33 -8.65 -9.94
N LEU A 19 9.24 -9.21 -9.14
CA LEU A 19 10.65 -8.83 -9.17
C LEU A 19 11.41 -9.44 -10.35
N SER A 20 11.04 -10.62 -10.84
CA SER A 20 11.64 -11.20 -12.06
C SER A 20 11.29 -10.37 -13.30
N GLU A 21 10.05 -9.90 -13.40
CA GLU A 21 9.62 -8.96 -14.45
C GLU A 21 10.39 -7.62 -14.39
N GLN A 22 11.09 -7.38 -13.28
CA GLN A 22 11.84 -6.16 -12.99
C GLN A 22 13.35 -6.27 -13.23
N ASN A 23 13.83 -7.28 -13.96
CA ASN A 23 15.25 -7.51 -14.23
C ASN A 23 16.14 -7.67 -12.98
N HIS A 24 15.57 -8.16 -11.88
CA HIS A 24 16.33 -8.59 -10.71
C HIS A 24 16.73 -10.05 -10.83
N SER A 25 17.92 -10.41 -10.32
CA SER A 25 18.33 -11.81 -10.17
C SER A 25 17.68 -12.39 -8.92
N ILE A 26 16.71 -13.28 -9.11
CA ILE A 26 15.91 -13.81 -8.00
C ILE A 26 16.28 -15.25 -7.73
N THR A 27 16.52 -15.59 -6.46
CA THR A 27 16.61 -16.96 -5.99
C THR A 27 15.52 -17.22 -4.95
N VAL A 28 14.68 -18.24 -5.18
CA VAL A 28 13.62 -18.64 -4.26
C VAL A 28 14.00 -19.91 -3.53
N ILE A 29 13.82 -19.97 -2.21
CA ILE A 29 14.09 -21.13 -1.37
C ILE A 29 12.80 -21.55 -0.66
N ASP A 30 12.44 -22.81 -0.76
CA ASP A 30 11.37 -23.41 0.05
C ASP A 30 11.67 -24.90 0.31
N GLN A 31 11.14 -25.44 1.40
CA GLN A 31 11.23 -26.88 1.71
C GLN A 31 10.24 -27.72 0.90
N SER A 32 9.17 -27.12 0.36
CA SER A 32 8.14 -27.74 -0.47
C SER A 32 8.66 -27.91 -1.90
N SER A 33 8.92 -29.15 -2.30
CA SER A 33 9.29 -29.46 -3.69
C SER A 33 8.18 -29.10 -4.69
N GLU A 34 6.91 -29.22 -4.27
CA GLU A 34 5.76 -28.88 -5.10
C GLU A 34 5.70 -27.37 -5.40
N ASP A 35 5.89 -26.51 -4.36
CA ASP A 35 5.89 -25.06 -4.54
C ASP A 35 7.09 -24.58 -5.36
N ILE A 36 8.26 -25.18 -5.17
CA ILE A 36 9.45 -24.92 -5.99
C ILE A 36 9.25 -25.34 -7.44
N GLN A 37 8.59 -26.48 -7.68
CA GLN A 37 8.27 -26.93 -9.05
C GLN A 37 7.35 -25.92 -9.76
N LYS A 38 6.30 -25.42 -9.07
CA LYS A 38 5.41 -24.38 -9.61
C LYS A 38 6.16 -23.12 -10.01
N ILE A 39 7.17 -22.71 -9.22
CA ILE A 39 8.02 -21.58 -9.54
C ILE A 39 8.84 -21.83 -10.80
N ASN A 40 9.53 -22.98 -10.87
CA ASN A 40 10.35 -23.35 -12.03
C ASN A 40 9.53 -23.44 -13.33
N ASP A 41 8.29 -23.91 -13.25
CA ASP A 41 7.42 -24.07 -14.41
C ASP A 41 6.84 -22.74 -14.93
N SER A 42 6.83 -21.70 -14.10
CA SER A 42 6.09 -20.46 -14.40
C SER A 42 6.92 -19.16 -14.38
N LEU A 43 8.11 -19.17 -13.79
CA LEU A 43 8.94 -17.98 -13.62
C LEU A 43 10.37 -18.24 -14.06
N ASP A 44 11.00 -17.24 -14.66
CA ASP A 44 12.44 -17.27 -14.98
C ASP A 44 13.26 -16.80 -13.76
N VAL A 45 13.33 -17.66 -12.75
CA VAL A 45 14.07 -17.43 -11.50
C VAL A 45 14.77 -18.71 -11.05
N ARG A 46 15.83 -18.58 -10.29
CA ARG A 46 16.49 -19.74 -9.67
C ARG A 46 15.67 -20.21 -8.47
N ALA A 47 15.33 -21.49 -8.41
CA ALA A 47 14.57 -22.05 -7.30
C ALA A 47 15.32 -23.24 -6.66
N ILE A 48 15.33 -23.29 -5.33
CA ILE A 48 16.10 -24.26 -4.53
C ILE A 48 15.17 -24.93 -3.50
N VAL A 49 15.09 -26.25 -3.55
CA VAL A 49 14.42 -27.02 -2.50
C VAL A 49 15.34 -27.13 -1.29
N GLY A 50 14.90 -26.62 -0.13
CA GLY A 50 15.68 -26.69 1.10
C GLY A 50 15.10 -25.85 2.23
N LYS A 51 15.64 -26.04 3.43
CA LYS A 51 15.29 -25.20 4.58
C LYS A 51 16.19 -23.96 4.57
N ALA A 52 15.60 -22.80 4.41
CA ALA A 52 16.34 -21.52 4.38
C ALA A 52 17.06 -21.17 5.70
N THR A 53 16.76 -21.88 6.79
CA THR A 53 17.49 -21.80 8.06
C THR A 53 18.81 -22.59 8.06
N TYR A 54 19.12 -23.33 7.01
CA TYR A 54 20.40 -24.05 6.93
C TYR A 54 21.42 -23.19 6.17
N PRO A 55 22.59 -22.86 6.79
CA PRO A 55 23.63 -22.05 6.13
C PRO A 55 24.08 -22.61 4.79
N SER A 56 24.18 -23.93 4.65
CA SER A 56 24.54 -24.56 3.39
C SER A 56 23.52 -24.35 2.26
N VAL A 57 22.23 -24.14 2.59
CA VAL A 57 21.19 -23.84 1.61
C VAL A 57 21.29 -22.38 1.18
N LEU A 58 21.54 -21.47 2.12
CA LEU A 58 21.78 -20.05 1.81
C LEU A 58 23.07 -19.86 1.01
N GLU A 59 24.13 -20.61 1.31
CA GLU A 59 25.36 -20.64 0.52
C GLU A 59 25.12 -21.08 -0.92
N LYS A 60 24.37 -22.17 -1.14
CA LYS A 60 23.92 -22.59 -2.48
C LYS A 60 23.10 -21.51 -3.21
N ALA A 61 22.41 -20.67 -2.47
CA ALA A 61 21.65 -19.53 -3.02
C ALA A 61 22.53 -18.30 -3.28
N ASN A 62 23.83 -18.37 -3.08
CA ASN A 62 24.81 -17.28 -3.18
C ASN A 62 24.49 -16.10 -2.23
N ALA A 63 24.13 -16.41 -0.97
CA ALA A 63 23.74 -15.39 0.00
C ALA A 63 24.84 -14.35 0.27
N ALA A 64 26.12 -14.69 0.12
CA ALA A 64 27.23 -13.75 0.27
C ALA A 64 27.24 -12.62 -0.78
N GLU A 65 26.62 -12.85 -1.94
CA GLU A 65 26.50 -11.86 -3.02
C GLU A 65 25.08 -11.23 -3.09
N ALA A 66 24.21 -11.59 -2.14
CA ALA A 66 22.85 -11.08 -2.13
C ALA A 66 22.80 -9.65 -1.59
N ASP A 67 22.16 -8.75 -2.33
CA ASP A 67 21.85 -7.39 -1.89
C ASP A 67 20.78 -7.42 -0.79
N MET A 68 19.85 -8.39 -0.87
CA MET A 68 18.68 -8.45 0.01
C MET A 68 18.19 -9.88 0.23
N ILE A 69 17.65 -10.13 1.44
CA ILE A 69 16.89 -11.34 1.75
C ILE A 69 15.49 -10.99 2.24
N ILE A 70 14.49 -11.71 1.74
CA ILE A 70 13.06 -11.52 2.06
C ILE A 70 12.55 -12.83 2.66
N ALA A 71 12.34 -12.85 3.99
CA ALA A 71 11.86 -14.02 4.72
C ALA A 71 10.33 -13.93 4.90
N VAL A 72 9.59 -14.74 4.13
CA VAL A 72 8.10 -14.73 4.08
C VAL A 72 7.51 -16.14 4.25
N THR A 73 8.17 -16.99 5.03
CA THR A 73 7.65 -18.32 5.40
C THR A 73 6.43 -18.18 6.30
N LYS A 74 5.78 -19.31 6.63
CA LYS A 74 4.58 -19.30 7.48
C LYS A 74 4.87 -19.02 8.96
N ASN A 75 6.13 -19.13 9.39
CA ASN A 75 6.53 -19.09 10.80
C ASN A 75 7.44 -17.89 11.07
N ASP A 76 7.08 -17.09 12.07
CA ASP A 76 7.77 -15.85 12.43
C ASP A 76 9.20 -16.11 12.92
N GLU A 77 9.39 -17.12 13.78
CA GLU A 77 10.71 -17.49 14.33
C GLU A 77 11.66 -17.97 13.24
N ILE A 78 11.15 -18.70 12.24
CA ILE A 78 11.91 -19.10 11.06
C ILE A 78 12.35 -17.86 10.26
N ASN A 79 11.44 -16.89 10.06
CA ASN A 79 11.76 -15.68 9.33
C ASN A 79 12.84 -14.85 10.06
N MET A 80 12.74 -14.74 11.39
CA MET A 80 13.75 -14.07 12.21
C MET A 80 15.10 -14.79 12.14
N LEU A 81 15.10 -16.12 12.25
CA LEU A 81 16.34 -16.92 12.19
C LEU A 81 17.02 -16.84 10.82
N ILE A 82 16.25 -16.82 9.73
CA ILE A 82 16.78 -16.62 8.38
C ILE A 82 17.52 -15.29 8.29
N CYS A 83 16.93 -14.19 8.78
CA CYS A 83 17.57 -12.88 8.79
C CYS A 83 18.83 -12.85 9.63
N GLN A 84 18.81 -13.52 10.80
CA GLN A 84 19.99 -13.65 11.67
C GLN A 84 21.14 -14.37 10.96
N ILE A 85 20.88 -15.52 10.33
CA ILE A 85 21.91 -16.30 9.62
C ILE A 85 22.46 -15.52 8.40
N ALA A 86 21.55 -14.89 7.64
CA ALA A 86 21.90 -14.08 6.48
C ALA A 86 22.85 -12.91 6.86
N PHE A 87 22.64 -12.31 8.01
CA PHE A 87 23.53 -11.27 8.53
C PHE A 87 24.83 -11.83 9.06
N SER A 88 24.76 -12.78 10.01
CA SER A 88 25.94 -13.22 10.79
C SER A 88 26.95 -14.02 9.98
N ILE A 89 26.51 -14.75 8.94
CA ILE A 89 27.36 -15.61 8.14
C ILE A 89 27.68 -14.99 6.78
N PHE A 90 26.70 -14.37 6.14
CA PHE A 90 26.79 -13.91 4.75
C PHE A 90 26.83 -12.39 4.61
N ASN A 91 26.65 -11.64 5.72
CA ASN A 91 26.67 -10.17 5.74
C ASN A 91 25.69 -9.52 4.74
N VAL A 92 24.52 -10.13 4.54
CA VAL A 92 23.47 -9.58 3.67
C VAL A 92 23.02 -8.22 4.21
N GLN A 93 23.09 -7.18 3.36
CA GLN A 93 22.89 -5.80 3.80
C GLN A 93 21.45 -5.53 4.20
N LYS A 94 20.45 -5.92 3.40
CA LYS A 94 19.04 -5.65 3.66
C LYS A 94 18.25 -6.93 3.94
N LYS A 95 17.59 -6.95 5.09
CA LYS A 95 16.83 -8.11 5.59
C LYS A 95 15.40 -7.70 5.91
N ILE A 96 14.45 -8.31 5.20
CA ILE A 96 13.01 -8.08 5.37
C ILE A 96 12.40 -9.36 5.94
N ALA A 97 11.67 -9.24 7.04
CA ALA A 97 10.97 -10.35 7.66
C ALA A 97 9.47 -10.11 7.77
N ARG A 98 8.67 -11.11 7.39
CA ARG A 98 7.26 -11.14 7.71
C ARG A 98 7.08 -11.64 9.13
N ILE A 99 6.43 -10.82 9.98
CA ILE A 99 6.12 -11.13 11.39
C ILE A 99 4.65 -10.81 11.64
N ARG A 100 3.92 -11.77 12.22
CA ARG A 100 2.48 -11.71 12.45
C ARG A 100 2.11 -11.63 13.93
N SER A 101 2.93 -12.23 14.78
CA SER A 101 2.66 -12.28 16.22
C SER A 101 2.72 -10.90 16.85
N LYS A 102 1.65 -10.55 17.59
CA LYS A 102 1.55 -9.28 18.32
C LYS A 102 2.61 -9.15 19.41
N ASP A 103 3.05 -10.26 20.00
CA ASP A 103 4.07 -10.24 21.04
C ASP A 103 5.39 -9.75 20.47
N TYR A 104 5.78 -10.22 19.27
CA TYR A 104 6.97 -9.75 18.58
C TYR A 104 6.87 -8.31 18.08
N LEU A 105 5.65 -7.82 17.81
CA LEU A 105 5.40 -6.46 17.31
C LEU A 105 5.15 -5.45 18.42
N ASN A 106 5.16 -5.87 19.69
CA ASN A 106 4.93 -4.98 20.82
C ASN A 106 6.07 -3.96 20.95
N PRO A 107 5.77 -2.63 20.94
CA PRO A 107 6.78 -1.59 21.04
C PRO A 107 7.71 -1.71 22.26
N LYS A 108 7.24 -2.32 23.36
CA LYS A 108 8.06 -2.57 24.57
C LYS A 108 9.27 -3.46 24.27
N PHE A 109 9.16 -4.34 23.27
CA PHE A 109 10.18 -5.31 22.90
C PHE A 109 10.92 -4.92 21.59
N SER A 110 10.61 -3.77 20.98
CA SER A 110 11.18 -3.33 19.72
C SER A 110 12.73 -3.23 19.72
N LYS A 111 13.33 -3.05 20.90
CA LYS A 111 14.80 -3.01 21.06
C LYS A 111 15.50 -4.30 20.66
N VAL A 112 14.79 -5.43 20.52
CA VAL A 112 15.38 -6.68 20.04
C VAL A 112 15.77 -6.60 18.56
N TYR A 113 15.09 -5.75 17.77
CA TYR A 113 15.32 -5.61 16.33
C TYR A 113 16.40 -4.56 16.04
N ASN A 114 17.64 -4.97 16.16
CA ASN A 114 18.81 -4.15 15.84
C ASN A 114 19.97 -5.05 15.38
N LYS A 115 21.07 -4.44 14.88
CA LYS A 115 22.22 -5.18 14.34
C LYS A 115 22.94 -6.06 15.39
N GLU A 116 22.82 -5.73 16.67
CA GLU A 116 23.50 -6.46 17.76
C GLU A 116 22.72 -7.69 18.21
N ASN A 117 21.38 -7.66 18.13
CA ASN A 117 20.50 -8.73 18.59
C ASN A 117 19.87 -9.50 17.41
N LEU A 118 18.76 -9.01 16.88
CA LEU A 118 18.08 -9.57 15.71
C LEU A 118 18.14 -8.58 14.55
N PRO A 119 19.04 -8.75 13.58
CA PRO A 119 19.33 -7.80 12.51
C PRO A 119 18.27 -7.86 11.40
N ILE A 120 17.07 -7.38 11.70
CA ILE A 120 15.97 -7.23 10.76
C ILE A 120 15.83 -5.75 10.44
N ASP A 121 16.02 -5.37 9.19
CA ASP A 121 15.96 -3.98 8.78
C ASP A 121 14.52 -3.52 8.55
N VAL A 122 13.66 -4.44 8.09
CA VAL A 122 12.25 -4.15 7.83
C VAL A 122 11.37 -5.30 8.31
N ILE A 123 10.40 -4.97 9.14
CA ILE A 123 9.36 -5.90 9.59
C ILE A 123 8.06 -5.59 8.87
N ILE A 124 7.48 -6.59 8.20
CA ILE A 124 6.18 -6.51 7.54
C ILE A 124 5.17 -7.36 8.31
N SER A 125 4.15 -6.71 8.87
CA SER A 125 2.99 -7.37 9.45
C SER A 125 1.81 -7.26 8.51
N PRO A 126 1.37 -8.37 7.90
CA PRO A 126 0.23 -8.35 6.98
C PRO A 126 -1.01 -7.72 7.59
N GLU A 127 -1.33 -8.06 8.83
CA GLU A 127 -2.53 -7.59 9.53
C GLU A 127 -2.50 -6.07 9.77
N ILE A 128 -1.34 -5.52 10.09
CA ILE A 128 -1.15 -4.07 10.26
C ILE A 128 -1.24 -3.35 8.91
N GLU A 129 -0.59 -3.90 7.87
CA GLU A 129 -0.60 -3.29 6.53
C GLU A 129 -2.00 -3.29 5.90
N ILE A 130 -2.78 -4.36 6.12
CA ILE A 130 -4.17 -4.42 5.69
C ILE A 130 -5.01 -3.38 6.44
N ALA A 131 -4.89 -3.30 7.77
CA ALA A 131 -5.61 -2.31 8.56
C ALA A 131 -5.30 -0.87 8.10
N LYS A 132 -4.02 -0.56 7.82
CA LYS A 132 -3.61 0.73 7.25
C LYS A 132 -4.21 0.97 5.85
N SER A 133 -4.26 -0.07 5.01
CA SER A 133 -4.85 0.04 3.67
C SER A 133 -6.35 0.35 3.74
N ILE A 134 -7.08 -0.33 4.63
CA ILE A 134 -8.51 -0.05 4.85
C ILE A 134 -8.71 1.36 5.38
N LEU A 135 -7.90 1.79 6.36
CA LEU A 135 -7.97 3.14 6.91
C LEU A 135 -7.82 4.21 5.81
N ARG A 136 -6.82 4.06 4.92
CA ARG A 136 -6.64 4.97 3.79
C ARG A 136 -7.87 5.03 2.88
N LYS A 137 -8.53 3.89 2.62
CA LYS A 137 -9.77 3.87 1.84
C LYS A 137 -10.94 4.56 2.55
N LEU A 138 -11.01 4.46 3.88
CA LEU A 138 -12.01 5.18 4.69
C LEU A 138 -11.76 6.69 4.69
N GLU A 139 -10.49 7.12 4.69
CA GLU A 139 -10.10 8.53 4.64
C GLU A 139 -10.48 9.22 3.32
N ALA A 140 -10.45 8.49 2.20
CA ALA A 140 -10.67 9.03 0.86
C ALA A 140 -11.80 8.27 0.12
N PRO A 141 -13.06 8.39 0.57
CA PRO A 141 -14.18 7.76 -0.11
C PRO A 141 -14.30 8.34 -1.53
N GLY A 142 -14.51 7.46 -2.53
CA GLY A 142 -14.50 7.83 -3.95
C GLY A 142 -13.11 7.71 -4.64
N ALA A 143 -12.01 7.66 -3.90
CA ALA A 143 -10.71 7.29 -4.46
C ALA A 143 -10.56 5.77 -4.52
N LEU A 144 -9.93 5.26 -5.58
CA LEU A 144 -9.55 3.84 -5.70
C LEU A 144 -8.37 3.51 -4.76
N ASP A 145 -7.42 4.45 -4.65
CA ASP A 145 -6.30 4.36 -3.70
C ASP A 145 -5.89 5.76 -3.21
N ASN A 146 -5.23 5.79 -2.05
CA ASN A 146 -4.75 6.99 -1.37
C ASN A 146 -3.42 6.68 -0.68
N VAL A 147 -2.37 7.34 -1.09
CA VAL A 147 -1.01 7.10 -0.59
C VAL A 147 -0.38 8.38 -0.06
N ASN A 148 0.21 8.30 1.12
CA ASN A 148 0.83 9.43 1.80
C ASN A 148 2.31 9.56 1.41
N PHE A 149 2.73 10.82 1.21
CA PHE A 149 4.09 11.27 0.97
C PHE A 149 4.42 12.47 1.85
N ALA A 150 5.70 12.82 1.95
CA ALA A 150 6.18 14.03 2.60
C ALA A 150 5.56 14.21 4.01
N HIS A 151 5.78 13.26 4.89
CA HIS A 151 5.26 13.25 6.27
C HIS A 151 3.72 13.41 6.36
N ASN A 152 2.97 12.79 5.43
CA ASN A 152 1.52 12.85 5.28
C ASN A 152 0.96 14.20 4.79
N LYS A 153 1.80 15.15 4.39
CA LYS A 153 1.38 16.46 3.88
C LYS A 153 0.99 16.44 2.41
N ILE A 154 1.58 15.52 1.63
CA ILE A 154 1.28 15.30 0.21
C ILE A 154 0.61 13.95 0.07
N ARG A 155 -0.43 13.86 -0.77
CA ARG A 155 -1.10 12.60 -1.09
C ARG A 155 -1.14 12.37 -2.59
N LEU A 156 -1.00 11.11 -2.96
CA LEU A 156 -1.34 10.60 -4.28
C LEU A 156 -2.70 9.95 -4.20
N LEU A 157 -3.65 10.39 -5.01
CA LEU A 157 -4.94 9.77 -5.18
C LEU A 157 -5.02 9.06 -6.53
N GLU A 158 -5.56 7.84 -6.55
CA GLU A 158 -6.02 7.16 -7.75
C GLU A 158 -7.54 7.34 -7.82
N ILE A 159 -8.04 8.03 -8.86
CA ILE A 159 -9.47 8.37 -8.99
C ILE A 159 -9.98 7.87 -10.34
N LEU A 160 -11.12 7.17 -10.32
CA LEU A 160 -11.81 6.76 -11.55
C LEU A 160 -12.63 7.93 -12.11
N VAL A 161 -12.39 8.25 -13.37
CA VAL A 161 -13.20 9.25 -14.11
C VAL A 161 -14.49 8.58 -14.58
N ASN A 162 -15.58 8.79 -13.84
CA ASN A 162 -16.90 8.29 -14.19
C ASN A 162 -17.66 9.27 -15.10
N GLU A 163 -18.89 8.94 -15.50
CA GLU A 163 -19.73 9.78 -16.37
C GLU A 163 -20.10 11.13 -15.74
N ASN A 164 -20.16 11.18 -14.42
CA ASN A 164 -20.55 12.39 -13.67
C ASN A 164 -19.35 13.29 -13.35
N CYS A 165 -18.13 12.92 -13.76
CA CYS A 165 -16.93 13.70 -13.48
C CYS A 165 -16.97 15.07 -14.18
N PRO A 166 -17.00 16.21 -13.44
CA PRO A 166 -17.04 17.55 -14.04
C PRO A 166 -15.82 17.91 -14.88
N LEU A 167 -14.71 17.14 -14.72
CA LEU A 167 -13.43 17.39 -15.40
C LEU A 167 -13.26 16.58 -16.69
N ILE A 168 -14.23 15.74 -17.04
CA ILE A 168 -14.19 14.92 -18.24
C ILE A 168 -14.13 15.80 -19.51
N ASN A 169 -13.25 15.44 -20.46
CA ASN A 169 -13.07 16.13 -21.74
C ASN A 169 -12.64 17.61 -21.63
N ILE A 170 -12.18 18.06 -20.46
CA ILE A 170 -11.64 19.41 -20.27
C ILE A 170 -10.12 19.35 -20.37
N PRO A 171 -9.47 20.20 -21.20
CA PRO A 171 -8.00 20.29 -21.28
C PRO A 171 -7.38 20.65 -19.91
N LEU A 172 -6.24 20.03 -19.56
CA LEU A 172 -5.62 20.24 -18.24
C LEU A 172 -5.34 21.72 -17.94
N ASN A 173 -4.95 22.51 -18.93
CA ASN A 173 -4.70 23.95 -18.76
C ASN A 173 -5.97 24.77 -18.41
N GLU A 174 -7.15 24.24 -18.69
CA GLU A 174 -8.44 24.88 -18.34
C GLU A 174 -8.90 24.46 -16.95
N ILE A 175 -8.53 23.28 -16.45
CA ILE A 175 -8.84 22.80 -15.10
C ILE A 175 -8.29 23.79 -14.08
N THR A 176 -7.04 24.21 -14.21
CA THR A 176 -6.41 25.19 -13.31
C THR A 176 -7.12 26.55 -13.30
N LYS A 177 -7.78 26.93 -14.43
CA LYS A 177 -8.58 28.16 -14.48
C LYS A 177 -9.92 28.02 -13.78
N LYS A 178 -10.57 26.84 -13.90
CA LYS A 178 -11.84 26.52 -13.24
C LYS A 178 -11.71 26.36 -11.73
N PHE A 179 -10.61 25.78 -11.28
CA PHE A 179 -10.31 25.48 -9.87
C PHE A 179 -8.99 26.14 -9.42
N PRO A 180 -8.90 27.49 -9.39
CA PRO A 180 -7.64 28.21 -9.17
C PRO A 180 -7.07 28.03 -7.76
N LYS A 181 -7.89 27.59 -6.81
CA LYS A 181 -7.47 27.32 -5.41
C LYS A 181 -7.13 25.86 -5.17
N LEU A 182 -7.30 24.99 -6.17
CA LEU A 182 -7.00 23.56 -6.01
C LEU A 182 -5.49 23.32 -6.18
N GLU A 183 -4.84 22.97 -5.10
CA GLU A 183 -3.42 22.57 -5.08
C GLU A 183 -3.29 21.10 -5.46
N ALA A 184 -3.51 20.82 -6.73
CA ALA A 184 -3.48 19.48 -7.29
C ALA A 184 -2.71 19.44 -8.62
N ASN A 185 -1.99 18.33 -8.84
CA ASN A 185 -1.27 18.07 -10.07
C ASN A 185 -1.62 16.69 -10.61
N ILE A 186 -2.18 16.63 -11.80
CA ILE A 186 -2.48 15.37 -12.49
C ILE A 186 -1.20 14.85 -13.13
N LEU A 187 -0.70 13.72 -12.63
CA LEU A 187 0.52 13.08 -13.14
C LEU A 187 0.26 12.37 -14.47
N GLY A 188 -0.86 11.68 -14.58
CA GLY A 188 -1.24 10.92 -15.75
C GLY A 188 -2.48 10.08 -15.52
N VAL A 189 -2.82 9.26 -16.52
CA VAL A 189 -3.98 8.36 -16.46
C VAL A 189 -3.60 6.97 -16.94
N ILE A 190 -4.26 5.94 -16.39
CA ILE A 190 -4.31 4.63 -17.03
C ILE A 190 -5.54 4.59 -17.92
N ARG A 191 -5.31 4.37 -19.20
CA ARG A 191 -6.32 4.23 -20.25
C ARG A 191 -6.04 2.97 -21.07
N LYS A 192 -6.98 2.03 -21.14
CA LYS A 192 -6.82 0.75 -21.84
C LYS A 192 -5.49 0.06 -21.47
N GLU A 193 -5.26 -0.10 -20.17
CA GLU A 193 -4.09 -0.76 -19.58
C GLU A 193 -2.72 -0.13 -19.95
N LYS A 194 -2.69 1.14 -20.36
CA LYS A 194 -1.48 1.90 -20.61
C LYS A 194 -1.47 3.17 -19.78
N PHE A 195 -0.33 3.46 -19.16
CA PHE A 195 -0.13 4.74 -18.50
C PHE A 195 0.22 5.83 -19.51
N ILE A 196 -0.47 6.97 -19.41
CA ILE A 196 -0.29 8.13 -20.30
C ILE A 196 -0.02 9.34 -19.43
N ILE A 197 1.17 9.93 -19.55
CA ILE A 197 1.49 11.23 -18.94
C ILE A 197 0.77 12.31 -19.75
N LEU A 198 -0.22 12.95 -19.12
CA LEU A 198 -1.04 13.96 -19.79
C LEU A 198 -0.27 15.28 -19.95
N LYS A 199 -0.36 15.88 -21.15
CA LYS A 199 0.18 17.21 -21.47
C LYS A 199 -0.90 18.29 -21.31
N LYS A 200 -0.52 19.56 -21.39
CA LYS A 200 -1.40 20.73 -21.14
C LYS A 200 -2.74 20.71 -21.89
N ASN A 201 -2.76 20.23 -23.13
CA ASN A 201 -3.93 20.20 -24.00
C ASN A 201 -4.67 18.85 -23.99
N ASP A 202 -4.12 17.85 -23.27
CA ASP A 202 -4.75 16.55 -23.18
C ASP A 202 -5.95 16.59 -22.23
N VAL A 203 -6.87 15.65 -22.43
CA VAL A 203 -8.12 15.52 -21.66
C VAL A 203 -8.21 14.16 -20.99
N MET A 204 -8.84 14.14 -19.83
CA MET A 204 -9.31 12.92 -19.19
C MET A 204 -10.57 12.42 -19.89
N LYS A 205 -10.73 11.10 -19.96
CA LYS A 205 -11.88 10.44 -20.57
C LYS A 205 -12.59 9.57 -19.55
N LYS A 206 -13.83 9.19 -19.85
CA LYS A 206 -14.55 8.17 -19.09
C LYS A 206 -13.70 6.90 -18.97
N ASP A 207 -13.76 6.27 -17.80
CA ASP A 207 -13.04 5.05 -17.41
C ASP A 207 -11.52 5.21 -17.28
N ASP A 208 -10.96 6.43 -17.39
CA ASP A 208 -9.58 6.69 -17.02
C ASP A 208 -9.40 6.55 -15.51
N LYS A 209 -8.36 5.83 -15.09
CA LYS A 209 -7.87 5.88 -13.71
C LYS A 209 -6.82 7.00 -13.63
N THR A 210 -7.16 8.07 -12.96
CA THR A 210 -6.34 9.30 -12.90
C THR A 210 -5.50 9.32 -11.64
N TYR A 211 -4.22 9.62 -11.77
CA TYR A 211 -3.28 9.77 -10.67
C TYR A 211 -3.04 11.25 -10.40
N VAL A 212 -3.42 11.69 -9.21
CA VAL A 212 -3.40 13.10 -8.80
C VAL A 212 -2.58 13.27 -7.53
N ILE A 213 -1.57 14.14 -7.57
CA ILE A 213 -0.85 14.60 -6.38
C ILE A 213 -1.56 15.84 -5.83
N ILE A 214 -1.79 15.84 -4.52
CA ILE A 214 -2.52 16.92 -3.84
C ILE A 214 -1.86 17.32 -2.53
N ASN A 215 -2.17 18.52 -2.06
CA ASN A 215 -2.07 18.88 -0.65
C ASN A 215 -3.09 18.05 0.15
N SER A 216 -2.65 17.39 1.24
CA SER A 216 -3.50 16.51 2.05
C SER A 216 -4.76 17.21 2.56
N ASP A 217 -4.69 18.50 2.88
CA ASP A 217 -5.82 19.30 3.38
C ASP A 217 -6.89 19.54 2.31
N GLN A 218 -6.55 19.34 1.03
CA GLN A 218 -7.46 19.56 -0.09
C GLN A 218 -8.07 18.27 -0.66
N MET A 219 -7.96 17.16 0.04
CA MET A 219 -8.43 15.87 -0.43
C MET A 219 -9.92 15.88 -0.78
N GLN A 220 -10.77 16.35 0.13
CA GLN A 220 -12.23 16.42 -0.12
C GLN A 220 -12.58 17.35 -1.29
N GLN A 221 -11.90 18.50 -1.39
CA GLN A 221 -12.11 19.44 -2.50
C GLN A 221 -11.71 18.82 -3.85
N THR A 222 -10.64 18.03 -3.85
CA THR A 222 -10.19 17.32 -5.05
C THR A 222 -11.21 16.26 -5.46
N LEU A 223 -11.68 15.43 -4.53
CA LEU A 223 -12.69 14.42 -4.81
C LEU A 223 -13.99 15.04 -5.34
N LEU A 224 -14.46 16.12 -4.73
CA LEU A 224 -15.61 16.90 -5.23
C LEU A 224 -15.39 17.44 -6.66
N ALA A 225 -14.17 17.93 -6.97
CA ALA A 225 -13.85 18.38 -8.32
C ALA A 225 -13.90 17.25 -9.36
N PHE A 226 -13.65 16.01 -8.94
CA PHE A 226 -13.80 14.81 -9.77
C PHE A 226 -15.22 14.24 -9.77
N GLY A 227 -16.18 14.85 -9.03
CA GLY A 227 -17.57 14.43 -8.97
C GLY A 227 -17.87 13.37 -7.92
N HIS A 228 -16.99 13.22 -6.94
CA HIS A 228 -17.16 12.36 -5.78
C HIS A 228 -17.66 13.18 -4.58
N GLU A 229 -18.91 12.95 -4.18
CA GLU A 229 -19.58 13.64 -3.09
C GLU A 229 -19.67 12.80 -1.81
N GLU A 230 -19.08 11.61 -1.82
CA GLU A 230 -19.10 10.67 -0.71
C GLU A 230 -18.41 11.29 0.52
N LYS A 231 -19.09 11.19 1.66
CA LYS A 231 -18.57 11.69 2.94
C LYS A 231 -17.74 10.62 3.65
N ILE A 232 -16.77 11.08 4.43
CA ILE A 232 -16.06 10.19 5.36
C ILE A 232 -17.07 9.61 6.34
N SER A 233 -17.10 8.27 6.43
CA SER A 233 -18.02 7.57 7.33
C SER A 233 -17.61 7.78 8.77
N THR A 234 -18.59 8.16 9.59
CA THR A 234 -18.45 8.32 11.04
C THR A 234 -19.03 7.16 11.83
N LYS A 235 -19.96 6.39 11.24
CA LYS A 235 -20.61 5.24 11.88
C LYS A 235 -20.17 3.96 11.14
N ILE A 236 -19.30 3.20 11.75
CA ILE A 236 -18.61 2.07 11.13
C ILE A 236 -18.93 0.78 11.90
N LEU A 237 -19.34 -0.26 11.18
CA LEU A 237 -19.49 -1.61 11.71
C LEU A 237 -18.38 -2.51 11.17
N ILE A 238 -17.63 -3.13 12.08
CA ILE A 238 -16.60 -4.13 11.78
C ILE A 238 -17.14 -5.51 12.14
N ILE A 239 -17.19 -6.43 11.20
CA ILE A 239 -17.56 -7.83 11.44
C ILE A 239 -16.28 -8.67 11.39
N GLY A 240 -15.90 -9.23 12.54
CA GLY A 240 -14.65 -9.91 12.78
C GLY A 240 -13.65 -9.08 13.60
N GLY A 241 -13.57 -9.36 14.89
CA GLY A 241 -12.63 -8.75 15.83
C GLY A 241 -11.24 -9.42 15.86
N GLY A 242 -10.85 -10.09 14.77
CA GLY A 242 -9.53 -10.67 14.61
C GLY A 242 -8.41 -9.64 14.68
N ASN A 243 -7.19 -10.00 14.24
CA ASN A 243 -6.06 -9.07 14.29
C ASN A 243 -6.25 -7.85 13.40
N ILE A 244 -6.86 -8.04 12.21
CA ILE A 244 -7.12 -6.94 11.27
C ILE A 244 -8.18 -6.00 11.83
N GLY A 245 -9.34 -6.53 12.23
CA GLY A 245 -10.45 -5.71 12.73
C GLY A 245 -10.07 -4.94 14.01
N PHE A 246 -9.36 -5.58 14.94
CA PHE A 246 -8.86 -4.92 16.14
C PHE A 246 -7.86 -3.80 15.85
N ASN A 247 -6.84 -4.05 15.00
CA ASN A 247 -5.86 -3.03 14.64
C ASN A 247 -6.51 -1.87 13.88
N LEU A 248 -7.48 -2.18 13.00
CA LEU A 248 -8.23 -1.16 12.28
C LEU A 248 -9.06 -0.29 13.23
N ALA A 249 -9.82 -0.89 14.15
CA ALA A 249 -10.62 -0.15 15.13
C ALA A 249 -9.72 0.78 15.97
N LYS A 250 -8.58 0.28 16.45
CA LYS A 250 -7.60 1.08 17.20
C LYS A 250 -7.06 2.25 16.37
N ASN A 251 -6.76 2.04 15.09
CA ASN A 251 -6.28 3.11 14.21
C ASN A 251 -7.39 4.15 13.93
N ILE A 252 -8.65 3.70 13.75
CA ILE A 252 -9.79 4.62 13.55
C ILE A 252 -10.01 5.47 14.80
N GLU A 253 -10.00 4.87 16.02
CA GLU A 253 -10.13 5.64 17.28
C GLU A 253 -9.05 6.72 17.41
N GLN A 254 -7.83 6.47 16.90
CA GLN A 254 -6.72 7.42 16.96
C GLN A 254 -6.80 8.50 15.88
N SER A 255 -7.36 8.18 14.70
CA SER A 255 -7.35 9.07 13.54
C SER A 255 -8.63 9.91 13.40
N PHE A 256 -9.75 9.42 13.92
CA PHE A 256 -11.07 10.02 13.77
C PHE A 256 -11.79 10.16 15.11
N GLU A 257 -11.67 11.30 15.78
CA GLU A 257 -12.31 11.56 17.08
C GLU A 257 -13.83 11.41 17.05
N SER A 258 -14.47 11.69 15.90
CA SER A 258 -15.92 11.61 15.72
C SER A 258 -16.44 10.22 15.33
N ALA A 259 -15.56 9.27 15.07
CA ALA A 259 -15.95 7.93 14.63
C ALA A 259 -16.62 7.13 15.77
N ARG A 260 -17.72 6.47 15.43
CA ARG A 260 -18.44 5.53 16.27
C ARG A 260 -18.30 4.15 15.66
N ILE A 261 -17.56 3.30 16.34
CA ILE A 261 -17.23 1.96 15.87
C ILE A 261 -18.03 0.94 16.64
N LYS A 262 -18.67 0.01 15.94
CA LYS A 262 -19.21 -1.21 16.49
C LYS A 262 -18.45 -2.40 15.92
N ILE A 263 -18.19 -3.41 16.75
CA ILE A 263 -17.46 -4.62 16.35
C ILE A 263 -18.32 -5.82 16.73
N ILE A 264 -18.61 -6.70 15.76
CA ILE A 264 -19.23 -7.99 16.03
C ILE A 264 -18.12 -9.05 16.02
N GLU A 265 -18.00 -9.78 17.12
CA GLU A 265 -17.02 -10.88 17.27
C GLU A 265 -17.71 -12.13 17.84
N LYS A 266 -17.50 -13.26 17.14
CA LYS A 266 -18.15 -14.53 17.47
C LYS A 266 -17.56 -15.19 18.70
N ASP A 267 -16.24 -15.13 18.86
CA ASP A 267 -15.54 -15.68 20.02
C ASP A 267 -15.70 -14.76 21.23
N LYS A 268 -16.30 -15.29 22.31
CA LYS A 268 -16.60 -14.51 23.52
C LYS A 268 -15.35 -13.98 24.21
N SER A 269 -14.32 -14.81 24.36
CA SER A 269 -13.07 -14.38 25.02
C SER A 269 -12.34 -13.31 24.22
N ARG A 270 -12.43 -13.40 22.88
CA ARG A 270 -11.88 -12.38 22.00
C ARG A 270 -12.68 -11.07 22.07
N ALA A 271 -14.01 -11.14 22.09
CA ALA A 271 -14.88 -9.98 22.24
C ALA A 271 -14.59 -9.24 23.57
N GLU A 272 -14.49 -9.97 24.69
CA GLU A 272 -14.11 -9.42 26.00
C GLU A 272 -12.72 -8.76 25.97
N PHE A 273 -11.74 -9.39 25.34
CA PHE A 273 -10.40 -8.81 25.17
C PHE A 273 -10.47 -7.47 24.41
N ILE A 274 -11.17 -7.43 23.28
CA ILE A 274 -11.28 -6.23 22.44
C ILE A 274 -11.98 -5.10 23.19
N ALA A 275 -13.08 -5.42 23.92
CA ALA A 275 -13.83 -4.45 24.71
C ALA A 275 -12.98 -3.81 25.81
N ASN A 276 -12.01 -4.54 26.36
CA ASN A 276 -11.09 -4.02 27.40
C ASN A 276 -9.93 -3.17 26.80
N GLU A 277 -9.56 -3.40 25.55
CA GLU A 277 -8.41 -2.75 24.92
C GLU A 277 -8.77 -1.49 24.10
N LEU A 278 -10.03 -1.35 23.68
CA LEU A 278 -10.53 -0.19 22.94
C LEU A 278 -11.27 0.77 23.88
N ASN A 279 -11.18 2.07 23.59
CA ASN A 279 -11.72 3.11 24.46
C ASN A 279 -13.14 3.54 24.10
N ASN A 280 -13.44 3.64 22.80
CA ASN A 280 -14.66 4.26 22.28
C ASN A 280 -15.51 3.32 21.41
N SER A 281 -15.05 2.09 21.19
CA SER A 281 -15.74 1.10 20.36
C SER A 281 -16.71 0.24 21.18
N ILE A 282 -17.86 -0.07 20.61
CA ILE A 282 -18.84 -0.99 21.20
C ILE A 282 -18.59 -2.39 20.61
N VAL A 283 -18.43 -3.39 21.47
CA VAL A 283 -18.21 -4.77 21.05
C VAL A 283 -19.45 -5.61 21.35
N ILE A 284 -19.97 -6.28 20.34
CA ILE A 284 -21.12 -7.16 20.40
C ILE A 284 -20.61 -8.60 20.21
N ASN A 285 -20.91 -9.48 21.15
CA ASN A 285 -20.56 -10.89 21.02
C ASN A 285 -21.67 -11.63 20.25
N GLY A 286 -21.38 -12.05 19.03
CA GLY A 286 -22.36 -12.75 18.19
C GLY A 286 -21.83 -13.12 16.80
N ASN A 287 -22.66 -13.79 16.03
CA ASN A 287 -22.36 -14.13 14.64
C ASN A 287 -22.85 -12.99 13.73
N GLY A 288 -21.94 -12.43 12.91
CA GLY A 288 -22.26 -11.35 11.97
C GLY A 288 -23.23 -11.73 10.83
N LEU A 289 -23.57 -13.01 10.68
CA LEU A 289 -24.61 -13.49 9.76
C LEU A 289 -25.99 -13.59 10.40
N ASP A 290 -26.09 -13.34 11.70
CA ASP A 290 -27.34 -13.43 12.46
C ASP A 290 -28.08 -12.08 12.37
N GLU A 291 -29.35 -12.10 11.94
CA GLU A 291 -30.17 -10.90 11.77
C GLU A 291 -30.43 -10.20 13.12
N ASP A 292 -30.59 -10.95 14.21
CA ASP A 292 -30.79 -10.37 15.55
C ASP A 292 -29.53 -9.62 16.01
N VAL A 293 -28.37 -10.17 15.79
CA VAL A 293 -27.07 -9.54 16.11
C VAL A 293 -26.82 -8.28 15.24
N LEU A 294 -27.16 -8.33 13.97
CA LEU A 294 -27.09 -7.17 13.09
C LEU A 294 -28.08 -6.07 13.49
N SER A 295 -29.26 -6.46 13.97
CA SER A 295 -30.25 -5.53 14.51
C SER A 295 -29.78 -4.88 15.82
N GLU A 296 -29.17 -5.65 16.74
CA GLU A 296 -28.53 -5.13 17.95
C GLU A 296 -27.43 -4.10 17.62
N ALA A 297 -26.68 -4.35 16.56
CA ALA A 297 -25.68 -3.41 16.04
C ALA A 297 -26.32 -2.12 15.46
N ASN A 298 -27.65 -2.04 15.38
CA ASN A 298 -28.40 -0.93 14.76
C ASN A 298 -27.88 -0.64 13.33
N LEU A 299 -27.94 -1.67 12.50
CA LEU A 299 -27.39 -1.64 11.14
C LEU A 299 -27.97 -0.46 10.33
N GLU A 300 -29.22 -0.02 10.58
CA GLU A 300 -29.85 1.08 9.87
C GLU A 300 -29.06 2.39 9.95
N GLU A 301 -28.43 2.67 11.10
CA GLU A 301 -27.64 3.89 11.31
C GLU A 301 -26.18 3.78 10.80
N ILE A 302 -25.71 2.58 10.47
CA ILE A 302 -24.34 2.38 10.00
C ILE A 302 -24.17 2.94 8.58
N GLU A 303 -23.05 3.59 8.33
CA GLU A 303 -22.67 4.17 7.04
C GLU A 303 -21.74 3.24 6.25
N THR A 304 -20.80 2.57 6.94
CA THR A 304 -19.86 1.61 6.32
C THR A 304 -19.79 0.31 7.11
N VAL A 305 -19.85 -0.81 6.40
CA VAL A 305 -19.69 -2.16 6.95
C VAL A 305 -18.41 -2.80 6.41
N LEU A 306 -17.59 -3.31 7.31
CA LEU A 306 -16.31 -3.95 7.03
C LEU A 306 -16.39 -5.41 7.44
N ALA A 307 -16.47 -6.34 6.47
CA ALA A 307 -16.45 -7.78 6.70
C ALA A 307 -15.00 -8.28 6.70
N LEU A 308 -14.43 -8.51 7.88
CA LEU A 308 -13.01 -8.78 8.12
C LEU A 308 -12.78 -10.10 8.87
N THR A 309 -13.66 -11.08 8.68
CA THR A 309 -13.48 -12.42 9.25
C THR A 309 -12.38 -13.20 8.51
N ASN A 310 -12.03 -14.37 9.02
CA ASN A 310 -11.08 -15.27 8.34
C ASN A 310 -11.73 -16.10 7.21
N ASP A 311 -13.05 -16.03 7.07
CA ASP A 311 -13.83 -16.79 6.11
C ASP A 311 -14.32 -15.88 4.97
N ASP A 312 -13.88 -16.17 3.74
CA ASP A 312 -14.21 -15.35 2.56
C ASP A 312 -15.70 -15.42 2.25
N GLU A 313 -16.32 -16.59 2.43
CA GLU A 313 -17.73 -16.83 2.18
C GLU A 313 -18.59 -16.02 3.16
N ASP A 314 -18.23 -16.02 4.46
CA ASP A 314 -18.89 -15.20 5.48
C ASP A 314 -18.78 -13.72 5.13
N ASN A 315 -17.60 -13.26 4.71
CA ASN A 315 -17.37 -11.85 4.34
C ASN A 315 -18.23 -11.42 3.14
N LEU A 316 -18.36 -12.29 2.13
CA LEU A 316 -19.24 -12.04 0.98
C LEU A 316 -20.72 -12.04 1.39
N MET A 317 -21.14 -13.02 2.21
CA MET A 317 -22.53 -13.14 2.65
C MET A 317 -22.97 -11.96 3.52
N VAL A 318 -22.13 -11.51 4.43
CA VAL A 318 -22.36 -10.29 5.21
C VAL A 318 -22.62 -9.10 4.29
N SER A 319 -21.76 -8.91 3.27
CA SER A 319 -21.90 -7.78 2.34
C SER A 319 -23.22 -7.83 1.57
N VAL A 320 -23.66 -9.03 1.17
CA VAL A 320 -24.97 -9.25 0.51
C VAL A 320 -26.13 -8.98 1.45
N LEU A 321 -26.04 -9.41 2.72
CA LEU A 321 -27.07 -9.14 3.72
C LEU A 321 -27.22 -7.63 3.96
N VAL A 322 -26.11 -6.91 4.08
CA VAL A 322 -26.09 -5.46 4.28
C VAL A 322 -26.77 -4.73 3.12
N GLU A 323 -26.45 -5.09 1.88
CA GLU A 323 -27.10 -4.51 0.67
C GLU A 323 -28.63 -4.72 0.68
N LYS A 324 -29.10 -5.86 1.21
CA LYS A 324 -30.53 -6.14 1.37
C LYS A 324 -31.22 -5.20 2.37
N PHE A 325 -30.53 -4.86 3.47
CA PHE A 325 -31.09 -3.95 4.51
C PHE A 325 -31.05 -2.49 4.09
N SER A 326 -30.01 -2.06 3.35
CA SER A 326 -29.90 -0.68 2.87
C SER A 326 -28.94 -0.58 1.68
N LYS A 327 -29.40 0.02 0.59
CA LYS A 327 -28.62 0.21 -0.64
C LYS A 327 -27.60 1.36 -0.58
N GLU A 328 -27.62 2.16 0.48
CA GLU A 328 -26.79 3.37 0.61
C GLU A 328 -25.53 3.15 1.46
N LYS A 329 -25.32 1.92 1.94
CA LYS A 329 -24.18 1.60 2.81
C LYS A 329 -22.99 1.17 1.99
N ARG A 330 -21.83 1.73 2.31
CA ARG A 330 -20.56 1.26 1.75
C ARG A 330 -20.18 -0.07 2.37
N THR A 331 -19.80 -1.04 1.54
CA THR A 331 -19.38 -2.36 1.97
C THR A 331 -17.94 -2.64 1.56
N MET A 332 -17.14 -3.17 2.48
CA MET A 332 -15.80 -3.64 2.19
C MET A 332 -15.64 -5.07 2.70
N ALA A 333 -15.11 -5.97 1.87
CA ALA A 333 -14.92 -7.37 2.21
C ALA A 333 -13.48 -7.81 2.05
N LEU A 334 -12.96 -8.51 3.07
CA LEU A 334 -11.66 -9.17 3.02
C LEU A 334 -11.77 -10.48 2.26
N ILE A 335 -10.95 -10.67 1.21
CA ILE A 335 -10.99 -11.85 0.34
C ILE A 335 -9.57 -12.40 0.14
N ASN A 336 -9.39 -13.64 0.52
CA ASN A 336 -8.11 -14.36 0.37
C ASN A 336 -8.02 -15.16 -0.94
N LYS A 337 -9.18 -15.56 -1.51
CA LYS A 337 -9.28 -16.35 -2.73
C LYS A 337 -9.44 -15.44 -3.95
N PRO A 338 -8.45 -15.30 -4.86
CA PRO A 338 -8.49 -14.32 -5.96
C PRO A 338 -9.70 -14.49 -6.89
N ASN A 339 -10.20 -15.72 -7.07
CA ASN A 339 -11.34 -16.00 -7.95
C ASN A 339 -12.64 -15.33 -7.48
N TYR A 340 -12.74 -14.97 -6.20
CA TYR A 340 -13.92 -14.28 -5.66
C TYR A 340 -13.98 -12.80 -6.03
N SER A 341 -12.87 -12.21 -6.49
CA SER A 341 -12.89 -10.84 -7.02
C SER A 341 -13.82 -10.69 -8.23
N LEU A 342 -14.04 -11.76 -8.98
CA LEU A 342 -14.99 -11.77 -10.10
C LEU A 342 -16.45 -11.57 -9.66
N LEU A 343 -16.76 -11.85 -8.40
CA LEU A 343 -18.10 -11.71 -7.84
C LEU A 343 -18.40 -10.27 -7.35
N GLN A 344 -17.40 -9.41 -7.23
CA GLN A 344 -17.54 -8.06 -6.66
C GLN A 344 -18.71 -7.29 -7.27
N SER A 345 -18.72 -7.13 -8.58
CA SER A 345 -19.77 -6.38 -9.29
C SER A 345 -21.15 -7.03 -9.16
N SER A 346 -21.21 -8.37 -9.23
CA SER A 346 -22.47 -9.10 -9.14
C SER A 346 -23.08 -9.03 -7.74
N LEU A 347 -22.24 -8.99 -6.70
CA LEU A 347 -22.66 -8.91 -5.31
C LEU A 347 -22.72 -7.45 -4.80
N LYS A 348 -22.41 -6.47 -5.67
CA LYS A 348 -22.40 -5.03 -5.36
C LYS A 348 -21.57 -4.65 -4.15
N ILE A 349 -20.41 -5.29 -4.00
CA ILE A 349 -19.45 -4.96 -2.95
C ILE A 349 -18.61 -3.79 -3.43
N ASP A 350 -18.56 -2.69 -2.67
CA ASP A 350 -17.86 -1.49 -3.09
C ASP A 350 -16.35 -1.70 -3.15
N ASP A 351 -15.77 -2.31 -2.12
CA ASP A 351 -14.35 -2.56 -2.05
C ASP A 351 -14.02 -4.01 -1.66
N LEU A 352 -13.19 -4.67 -2.44
CA LEU A 352 -12.52 -5.91 -2.04
C LEU A 352 -11.12 -5.61 -1.53
N ILE A 353 -10.76 -6.25 -0.43
CA ILE A 353 -9.47 -6.10 0.22
C ILE A 353 -8.73 -7.42 0.09
N GLU A 354 -7.62 -7.40 -0.64
CA GLU A 354 -6.78 -8.57 -0.87
C GLU A 354 -5.53 -8.53 0.03
N PRO A 355 -5.48 -9.31 1.12
CA PRO A 355 -4.38 -9.30 2.08
C PRO A 355 -3.01 -9.57 1.46
N ARG A 356 -2.99 -10.47 0.49
CA ARG A 356 -1.76 -10.85 -0.21
C ARG A 356 -1.13 -9.67 -0.93
N MET A 357 -1.92 -8.92 -1.72
CA MET A 357 -1.41 -7.79 -2.49
C MET A 357 -0.93 -6.65 -1.59
N ASN A 358 -1.62 -6.40 -0.48
CA ASN A 358 -1.16 -5.42 0.52
C ASN A 358 0.21 -5.79 1.10
N THR A 359 0.42 -7.07 1.44
CA THR A 359 1.71 -7.56 1.95
C THR A 359 2.81 -7.44 0.89
N VAL A 360 2.52 -7.85 -0.34
CA VAL A 360 3.46 -7.77 -1.47
C VAL A 360 3.85 -6.32 -1.73
N SER A 361 2.89 -5.44 -1.85
CA SER A 361 3.13 -4.00 -2.09
C SER A 361 3.96 -3.37 -0.96
N SER A 362 3.70 -3.76 0.30
CA SER A 362 4.48 -3.27 1.43
C SER A 362 5.95 -3.73 1.37
N ILE A 363 6.21 -4.97 0.93
CA ILE A 363 7.59 -5.48 0.75
C ILE A 363 8.27 -4.78 -0.43
N LEU A 364 7.58 -4.63 -1.56
CA LEU A 364 8.14 -4.03 -2.77
C LEU A 364 8.60 -2.58 -2.57
N LYS A 365 7.92 -1.81 -1.71
CA LYS A 365 8.36 -0.45 -1.32
C LYS A 365 9.80 -0.42 -0.78
N HIS A 366 10.28 -1.52 -0.23
CA HIS A 366 11.61 -1.62 0.36
C HIS A 366 12.65 -2.26 -0.57
N VAL A 367 12.29 -2.59 -1.82
CA VAL A 367 13.22 -3.25 -2.77
C VAL A 367 14.12 -2.25 -3.52
N HIS A 368 13.99 -0.96 -3.27
CA HIS A 368 14.82 0.06 -3.92
C HIS A 368 16.19 0.22 -3.26
N LYS A 369 17.22 0.61 -4.06
CA LYS A 369 18.53 1.05 -3.56
C LYS A 369 18.49 2.55 -3.26
N GLY A 370 19.10 2.98 -2.15
CA GLY A 370 19.28 4.39 -1.81
C GLY A 370 18.27 4.97 -0.82
N THR A 371 18.26 6.29 -0.69
CA THR A 371 17.43 7.07 0.24
C THR A 371 15.99 7.31 -0.25
N ILE A 372 15.46 6.41 -1.09
CA ILE A 372 14.04 6.46 -1.47
C ILE A 372 13.22 6.04 -0.25
N GLU A 373 12.58 6.99 0.41
CA GLU A 373 11.83 6.74 1.63
C GLU A 373 10.47 6.10 1.35
N THR A 374 9.83 6.51 0.25
CA THR A 374 8.50 6.02 -0.12
C THR A 374 8.40 5.89 -1.63
N ALA A 375 7.91 4.75 -2.10
CA ALA A 375 7.60 4.54 -3.51
C ALA A 375 6.22 3.89 -3.66
N TYR A 376 5.46 4.32 -4.67
CA TYR A 376 4.20 3.73 -5.07
C TYR A 376 4.28 3.29 -6.52
N THR A 377 4.02 2.01 -6.77
CA THR A 377 4.14 1.41 -8.10
C THR A 377 2.82 1.50 -8.87
N ILE A 378 2.91 1.92 -10.12
CA ILE A 378 1.78 2.02 -11.04
C ILE A 378 2.02 1.04 -12.19
N LEU A 379 0.96 0.40 -12.67
CA LEU A 379 0.96 -0.51 -13.82
C LEU A 379 2.05 -1.58 -13.73
N ASN A 380 1.96 -2.44 -12.71
CA ASN A 380 2.90 -3.55 -12.46
C ASN A 380 4.38 -3.11 -12.39
N GLY A 381 4.64 -1.87 -11.96
CA GLY A 381 5.99 -1.33 -11.81
C GLY A 381 6.59 -0.70 -13.08
N GLU A 382 5.78 -0.41 -14.09
CA GLU A 382 6.23 0.35 -15.27
C GLU A 382 6.52 1.81 -14.91
N TYR A 383 5.74 2.37 -13.97
CA TYR A 383 5.93 3.71 -13.41
C TYR A 383 5.94 3.65 -11.89
N GLU A 384 6.62 4.61 -11.29
CA GLU A 384 6.69 4.77 -9.85
C GLU A 384 6.49 6.23 -9.45
N VAL A 385 5.74 6.46 -8.37
CA VAL A 385 5.72 7.76 -7.69
C VAL A 385 6.67 7.65 -6.51
N ILE A 386 7.64 8.54 -6.46
CA ILE A 386 8.78 8.47 -5.56
C ILE A 386 8.90 9.77 -4.80
N GLU A 387 9.38 9.67 -3.56
CA GLU A 387 9.77 10.78 -2.71
C GLU A 387 11.30 10.80 -2.56
N ALA A 388 11.92 11.95 -2.83
CA ALA A 388 13.34 12.14 -2.65
C ALA A 388 13.67 13.56 -2.14
N GLU A 389 14.66 13.65 -1.29
CA GLU A 389 15.17 14.92 -0.76
C GLU A 389 16.26 15.51 -1.66
N ILE A 390 16.24 16.83 -1.85
CA ILE A 390 17.30 17.58 -2.53
C ILE A 390 18.46 17.81 -1.55
N ILE A 391 19.57 17.12 -1.78
CA ILE A 391 20.80 17.26 -1.00
C ILE A 391 21.78 18.24 -1.68
N GLU A 392 22.82 18.68 -0.98
CA GLU A 392 23.82 19.64 -1.49
C GLU A 392 24.49 19.22 -2.81
N THR A 393 24.63 17.91 -3.02
CA THR A 393 25.27 17.35 -4.20
C THR A 393 24.30 17.12 -5.37
N SER A 394 22.99 17.40 -5.20
CA SER A 394 21.98 17.22 -6.24
C SER A 394 22.23 18.14 -7.43
N GLU A 395 22.11 17.60 -8.64
CA GLU A 395 22.23 18.38 -9.88
C GLU A 395 21.08 19.37 -10.08
N LEU A 396 19.99 19.22 -9.35
CA LEU A 396 18.79 20.06 -9.42
C LEU A 396 18.90 21.33 -8.58
N ILE A 397 19.81 21.39 -7.60
CA ILE A 397 19.92 22.54 -6.69
C ILE A 397 20.11 23.85 -7.43
N ASN A 398 19.34 24.87 -7.08
CA ASN A 398 19.36 26.21 -7.69
C ASN A 398 19.02 26.26 -9.19
N LYS A 399 18.52 25.16 -9.78
CA LYS A 399 18.02 25.15 -11.16
C LYS A 399 16.51 25.37 -11.20
N GLU A 400 16.06 26.08 -12.22
CA GLU A 400 14.64 26.15 -12.53
C GLU A 400 14.15 24.83 -13.12
N LEU A 401 12.89 24.46 -12.85
CA LEU A 401 12.27 23.22 -13.32
C LEU A 401 12.33 23.09 -14.85
N ASN A 402 12.09 24.17 -15.61
CA ASN A 402 12.16 24.16 -17.09
C ASN A 402 13.59 23.97 -17.61
N ASN A 403 14.62 24.28 -16.82
CA ASN A 403 16.04 24.17 -17.16
C ASN A 403 16.72 22.94 -16.53
N SER A 404 15.93 22.06 -15.88
CA SER A 404 16.46 20.91 -15.16
C SER A 404 16.75 19.69 -16.05
N ASN A 405 16.42 19.76 -17.36
CA ASN A 405 16.62 18.70 -18.34
C ASN A 405 16.03 17.34 -17.90
N LEU A 406 14.86 17.37 -17.25
CA LEU A 406 14.17 16.14 -16.84
C LEU A 406 13.75 15.34 -18.08
N PRO A 407 14.02 14.02 -18.11
CA PRO A 407 13.53 13.15 -19.18
C PRO A 407 11.99 13.15 -19.29
N ASP A 408 11.48 12.88 -20.49
CA ASP A 408 10.03 12.84 -20.78
C ASP A 408 9.24 11.86 -19.90
N GLY A 409 9.89 10.84 -19.35
CA GLY A 409 9.31 9.85 -18.43
C GLY A 409 9.24 10.29 -16.97
N ILE A 410 9.68 11.53 -16.63
CA ILE A 410 9.69 12.07 -15.28
C ILE A 410 8.76 13.26 -15.18
N ARG A 411 7.92 13.30 -14.13
CA ARG A 411 7.05 14.43 -13.86
C ARG A 411 7.05 14.79 -12.38
N ILE A 412 7.46 16.00 -12.06
CA ILE A 412 7.39 16.51 -10.69
C ILE A 412 5.91 16.73 -10.32
N GLY A 413 5.49 16.13 -9.21
CA GLY A 413 4.13 16.21 -8.70
C GLY A 413 3.94 17.38 -7.74
N ALA A 414 4.65 17.34 -6.61
CA ALA A 414 4.62 18.37 -5.58
C ALA A 414 5.97 18.42 -4.85
N ILE A 415 6.17 19.50 -4.10
CA ILE A 415 7.37 19.72 -3.31
C ILE A 415 6.94 20.19 -1.91
N LEU A 416 7.54 19.59 -0.88
CA LEU A 416 7.47 20.09 0.47
C LEU A 416 8.75 20.87 0.77
N ARG A 417 8.60 22.16 1.13
CA ARG A 417 9.69 23.04 1.57
C ARG A 417 9.41 23.56 2.97
N GLY A 418 10.10 23.01 3.95
CA GLY A 418 9.74 23.23 5.35
C GLY A 418 8.33 22.72 5.64
N GLU A 419 7.39 23.65 5.90
CA GLU A 419 5.98 23.34 6.13
C GLU A 419 5.08 23.56 4.89
N ASP A 420 5.60 24.22 3.86
CA ASP A 420 4.82 24.66 2.70
C ASP A 420 4.78 23.58 1.59
N ILE A 421 3.58 23.31 1.10
CA ILE A 421 3.36 22.43 -0.05
C ILE A 421 3.29 23.28 -1.31
N ILE A 422 4.09 22.94 -2.31
CA ILE A 422 4.20 23.69 -3.55
C ILE A 422 3.88 22.76 -4.72
N ILE A 423 2.85 23.10 -5.51
CA ILE A 423 2.65 22.52 -6.83
C ILE A 423 3.53 23.32 -7.82
N PRO A 424 4.61 22.73 -8.34
CA PRO A 424 5.62 23.50 -9.03
C PRO A 424 5.15 23.96 -10.41
N ARG A 425 5.52 25.21 -10.73
CA ARG A 425 5.40 25.76 -12.10
C ARG A 425 6.75 25.69 -12.82
N SER A 426 6.79 25.94 -14.10
CA SER A 426 7.99 25.85 -14.92
C SER A 426 9.19 26.68 -14.43
N ASN A 427 8.94 27.79 -13.74
CA ASN A 427 9.93 28.69 -13.15
C ASN A 427 10.27 28.37 -11.68
N PHE A 428 9.84 27.21 -11.14
CA PHE A 428 10.18 26.81 -9.79
C PHE A 428 11.69 26.52 -9.68
N ILE A 429 12.33 27.01 -8.60
CA ILE A 429 13.75 26.78 -8.32
C ILE A 429 13.88 25.83 -7.13
N PHE A 430 14.57 24.70 -7.34
CA PHE A 430 14.84 23.72 -6.31
C PHE A 430 15.86 24.25 -5.28
N LYS A 431 15.64 23.95 -4.00
CA LYS A 431 16.54 24.28 -2.90
C LYS A 431 16.94 23.03 -2.14
N LYS A 432 18.02 23.13 -1.36
CA LYS A 432 18.41 22.10 -0.40
C LYS A 432 17.26 21.83 0.57
N GLU A 433 17.10 20.58 0.97
CA GLU A 433 16.07 20.10 1.91
C GLU A 433 14.63 20.14 1.33
N ASP A 434 14.46 20.44 0.04
CA ASP A 434 13.17 20.22 -0.62
C ASP A 434 12.89 18.72 -0.70
N ILE A 435 11.75 18.29 -0.20
CA ILE A 435 11.24 16.92 -0.43
C ILE A 435 10.39 16.95 -1.70
N VAL A 436 10.83 16.26 -2.73
CA VAL A 436 10.19 16.24 -4.04
C VAL A 436 9.45 14.94 -4.26
N VAL A 437 8.15 15.03 -4.53
CA VAL A 437 7.33 13.88 -4.95
C VAL A 437 7.15 13.94 -6.45
N PHE A 438 7.54 12.88 -7.14
CA PHE A 438 7.54 12.85 -8.60
C PHE A 438 7.19 11.47 -9.16
N LEU A 439 6.63 11.45 -10.35
CA LEU A 439 6.45 10.26 -11.17
C LEU A 439 7.72 10.01 -11.98
N ALA A 440 8.17 8.77 -12.05
CA ALA A 440 9.25 8.34 -12.93
C ALA A 440 8.86 7.06 -13.66
N LYS A 441 9.17 7.00 -14.95
CA LYS A 441 9.15 5.75 -15.69
C LYS A 441 10.34 4.91 -15.22
N ARG A 442 10.15 3.61 -15.08
CA ARG A 442 11.13 2.72 -14.50
C ARG A 442 12.51 2.74 -15.17
N ASP A 443 12.53 2.77 -16.50
CA ASP A 443 13.77 2.86 -17.26
C ASP A 443 14.55 4.16 -17.03
N GLN A 444 13.91 5.19 -16.43
CA GLN A 444 14.50 6.48 -16.07
C GLN A 444 14.97 6.56 -14.62
N LEU A 445 14.70 5.54 -13.80
CA LEU A 445 15.11 5.55 -12.38
C LEU A 445 16.62 5.78 -12.17
N PRO A 446 17.53 5.14 -12.94
CA PRO A 446 18.97 5.42 -12.79
C PRO A 446 19.35 6.88 -13.08
N VAL A 447 18.63 7.56 -13.97
CA VAL A 447 18.83 8.98 -14.27
C VAL A 447 18.38 9.83 -13.08
N VAL A 448 17.22 9.47 -12.49
CA VAL A 448 16.70 10.12 -11.28
C VAL A 448 17.67 9.98 -10.12
N GLU A 449 18.15 8.77 -9.83
CA GLU A 449 19.12 8.51 -8.77
C GLU A 449 20.37 9.40 -8.93
N ASN A 450 20.86 9.59 -10.15
CA ASN A 450 21.97 10.49 -10.42
C ASN A 450 21.62 11.95 -10.23
N MET A 451 20.46 12.42 -10.70
CA MET A 451 20.02 13.82 -10.60
C MET A 451 19.79 14.26 -9.15
N PHE A 452 19.19 13.39 -8.36
CA PHE A 452 19.01 13.64 -6.92
C PHE A 452 20.28 13.32 -6.12
N ARG A 453 21.28 12.65 -6.76
CA ARG A 453 22.48 12.09 -6.13
C ARG A 453 22.16 11.37 -4.81
N ILE A 454 21.13 10.56 -4.87
CA ILE A 454 20.78 9.64 -3.81
C ILE A 454 21.98 8.72 -3.64
N SER A 455 22.82 8.98 -2.63
CA SER A 455 24.07 8.22 -2.44
C SER A 455 23.73 6.76 -2.17
N SER A 456 24.13 5.91 -3.09
CA SER A 456 24.25 4.47 -2.81
C SER A 456 25.41 4.28 -1.83
N PHE A 457 25.11 4.12 -0.53
CA PHE A 457 26.06 3.59 0.45
C PHE A 457 25.93 2.08 0.52
#